data_c95abfa4b9f81939c46a33bc02031a2b
#
_entry.id   c95abfa4b9f81939c46a33bc02031a2b
#
_cell.length_a   1.000
_cell.length_b   1.000
_cell.length_c   1.000
_cell.angle_alpha   90.00
_cell.angle_beta   90.00
_cell.angle_gamma   90.00
#
_symmetry.space_group_name_H-M   'P 1'
#
loop_
_entity.id
_entity.type
_entity.pdbx_description
1 polymer ?
#
loop_
_entity_poly.entity_id
_entity_poly.type
_entity_poly.pdbx_seq_one_letter_code
_entity_poly.pdbx_strand_id
1 'polypeptide(L)'
;MRVVGVEQDQREFAEFYAAAWDDCLRIVMVGVGDRALAEDLVAEAFTRAWASWRKVGGFAEPRAWVIRCALNAHVSWWRRHRREVALGSHDTTAATSQDPGLDTSLVAALRRLPVRQRQVIALRLLLDLDTATTAEMLGMSGSTVTTHLHRACVALRRDIPARNDQERVQ
;
A
#
# COMPACT_ATOMS: atom_id res chain seq x y z
N MET A 1 -18.88 -1.64 -34.92
CA MET A 1 -19.33 -1.37 -33.53
C MET A 1 -18.35 -1.78 -32.41
N ARG A 2 -17.29 -2.56 -32.65
CA ARG A 2 -16.28 -2.93 -31.62
C ARG A 2 -15.20 -1.86 -31.36
N VAL A 3 -14.90 -0.99 -32.33
CA VAL A 3 -13.79 -0.01 -32.23
C VAL A 3 -14.11 1.11 -31.27
N VAL A 4 -15.33 1.62 -31.28
CA VAL A 4 -15.79 2.73 -30.41
C VAL A 4 -15.72 2.37 -28.90
N GLY A 5 -15.98 1.13 -28.54
CA GLY A 5 -15.89 0.68 -27.13
C GLY A 5 -14.45 0.58 -26.62
N VAL A 6 -13.48 0.26 -27.48
CA VAL A 6 -12.06 0.15 -27.10
C VAL A 6 -11.45 1.54 -26.88
N GLU A 7 -11.79 2.50 -27.74
CA GLU A 7 -11.31 3.90 -27.60
C GLU A 7 -11.87 4.56 -26.33
N GLN A 8 -13.12 4.23 -25.96
CA GLN A 8 -13.72 4.72 -24.75
C GLN A 8 -13.08 4.07 -23.51
N ASP A 9 -12.91 2.76 -23.50
CA ASP A 9 -12.22 2.03 -22.42
C ASP A 9 -10.79 2.58 -22.20
N GLN A 10 -10.07 2.91 -23.28
CA GLN A 10 -8.72 3.50 -23.23
C GLN A 10 -8.72 4.89 -22.59
N ARG A 11 -9.67 5.75 -22.96
CA ARG A 11 -9.77 7.11 -22.41
C ARG A 11 -10.11 7.07 -20.94
N GLU A 12 -11.14 6.30 -20.56
CA GLU A 12 -11.57 6.15 -19.17
C GLU A 12 -10.44 5.58 -18.29
N PHE A 13 -9.71 4.59 -18.78
CA PHE A 13 -8.57 4.04 -18.06
C PHE A 13 -7.42 5.05 -17.93
N ALA A 14 -7.10 5.82 -18.97
CA ALA A 14 -6.05 6.83 -18.94
C ALA A 14 -6.37 7.93 -17.91
N GLU A 15 -7.62 8.38 -17.85
CA GLU A 15 -8.10 9.34 -16.86
C GLU A 15 -8.00 8.76 -15.43
N PHE A 16 -8.45 7.52 -15.24
CA PHE A 16 -8.33 6.82 -13.97
C PHE A 16 -6.86 6.65 -13.55
N TYR A 17 -5.99 6.22 -14.47
CA TYR A 17 -4.57 6.05 -14.21
C TYR A 17 -3.92 7.35 -13.73
N ALA A 18 -4.15 8.45 -14.48
CA ALA A 18 -3.60 9.76 -14.15
C ALA A 18 -4.09 10.28 -12.79
N ALA A 19 -5.36 10.03 -12.46
CA ALA A 19 -5.94 10.49 -11.19
C ALA A 19 -5.55 9.64 -9.99
N ALA A 20 -5.31 8.33 -10.16
CA ALA A 20 -5.17 7.39 -9.07
C ALA A 20 -3.73 6.94 -8.78
N TRP A 21 -2.79 7.16 -9.73
CA TRP A 21 -1.42 6.65 -9.63
C TRP A 21 -0.70 7.08 -8.35
N ASP A 22 -0.65 8.39 -8.09
CA ASP A 22 0.11 8.95 -6.96
C ASP A 22 -0.45 8.49 -5.61
N ASP A 23 -1.77 8.43 -5.49
CA ASP A 23 -2.43 7.96 -4.27
C ASP A 23 -2.19 6.47 -4.05
N CYS A 24 -2.32 5.64 -5.10
CA CYS A 24 -2.02 4.21 -5.02
C CYS A 24 -0.56 3.98 -4.62
N LEU A 25 0.37 4.70 -5.25
CA LEU A 25 1.80 4.58 -4.95
C LEU A 25 2.10 4.95 -3.50
N ARG A 26 1.54 6.06 -3.00
CA ARG A 26 1.73 6.52 -1.62
C ARG A 26 1.26 5.48 -0.61
N ILE A 27 0.07 4.92 -0.81
CA ILE A 27 -0.52 3.92 0.10
C ILE A 27 0.26 2.62 0.05
N VAL A 28 0.59 2.13 -1.15
CA VAL A 28 1.35 0.89 -1.33
C VAL A 28 2.76 1.04 -0.78
N MET A 29 3.40 2.19 -0.98
CA MET A 29 4.73 2.49 -0.43
C MET A 29 4.76 2.38 1.11
N VAL A 30 3.73 2.90 1.80
CA VAL A 30 3.61 2.72 3.26
C VAL A 30 3.47 1.26 3.63
N GLY A 31 2.64 0.49 2.92
CA GLY A 31 2.41 -0.93 3.18
C GLY A 31 3.63 -1.82 2.89
N VAL A 32 4.43 -1.45 1.89
CA VAL A 32 5.61 -2.20 1.42
C VAL A 32 6.88 -1.76 2.15
N GLY A 33 7.08 -0.44 2.33
CA GLY A 33 8.26 0.15 2.98
C GLY A 33 9.46 0.35 2.05
N ASP A 34 9.32 0.03 0.76
CA ASP A 34 10.32 0.23 -0.28
C ASP A 34 9.65 0.89 -1.50
N ARG A 35 10.23 2.01 -1.97
CA ARG A 35 9.63 2.81 -3.05
C ARG A 35 9.72 2.09 -4.40
N ALA A 36 10.89 1.57 -4.75
CA ALA A 36 11.09 0.93 -6.04
C ALA A 36 10.19 -0.30 -6.19
N LEU A 37 10.12 -1.12 -5.14
CA LEU A 37 9.20 -2.26 -5.11
C LEU A 37 7.74 -1.83 -5.14
N ALA A 38 7.36 -0.73 -4.49
CA ALA A 38 6.00 -0.21 -4.54
C ALA A 38 5.63 0.27 -5.95
N GLU A 39 6.54 0.97 -6.65
CA GLU A 39 6.36 1.40 -8.05
C GLU A 39 6.11 0.20 -8.98
N ASP A 40 6.92 -0.86 -8.86
CA ASP A 40 6.75 -2.09 -9.65
C ASP A 40 5.40 -2.78 -9.37
N LEU A 41 5.04 -2.90 -8.09
CA LEU A 41 3.78 -3.54 -7.69
C LEU A 41 2.55 -2.75 -8.13
N VAL A 42 2.61 -1.42 -8.07
CA VAL A 42 1.52 -0.55 -8.52
C VAL A 42 1.42 -0.61 -10.06
N ALA A 43 2.53 -0.56 -10.78
CA ALA A 43 2.54 -0.69 -12.24
C ALA A 43 1.94 -2.04 -12.68
N GLU A 44 2.31 -3.15 -12.03
CA GLU A 44 1.73 -4.46 -12.29
C GLU A 44 0.22 -4.48 -11.98
N ALA A 45 -0.21 -3.87 -10.87
CA ALA A 45 -1.62 -3.81 -10.51
C ALA A 45 -2.44 -3.00 -11.51
N PHE A 46 -1.94 -1.87 -12.02
CA PHE A 46 -2.58 -1.10 -13.10
C PHE A 46 -2.62 -1.89 -14.42
N THR A 47 -1.58 -2.63 -14.75
CA THR A 47 -1.57 -3.52 -15.93
C THR A 47 -2.68 -4.57 -15.84
N ARG A 48 -2.88 -5.16 -14.67
CA ARG A 48 -3.99 -6.09 -14.42
C ARG A 48 -5.36 -5.41 -14.48
N ALA A 49 -5.45 -4.17 -13.97
CA ALA A 49 -6.67 -3.37 -14.03
C ALA A 49 -7.05 -3.09 -15.49
N TRP A 50 -6.08 -2.72 -16.33
CA TRP A 50 -6.30 -2.53 -17.77
C TRP A 50 -6.79 -3.82 -18.44
N ALA A 51 -6.15 -4.93 -18.21
CA ALA A 51 -6.56 -6.23 -18.77
C ALA A 51 -7.99 -6.64 -18.42
N SER A 52 -8.54 -6.08 -17.35
CA SER A 52 -9.90 -6.34 -16.84
C SER A 52 -10.74 -5.07 -16.71
N TRP A 53 -10.43 -4.00 -17.46
CA TRP A 53 -10.97 -2.67 -17.25
C TRP A 53 -12.50 -2.61 -17.28
N ARG A 54 -13.12 -3.32 -18.18
CA ARG A 54 -14.60 -3.39 -18.26
C ARG A 54 -15.26 -3.87 -16.97
N LYS A 55 -14.56 -4.65 -16.17
CA LYS A 55 -15.01 -5.10 -14.85
C LYS A 55 -14.57 -4.15 -13.76
N VAL A 56 -13.28 -3.80 -13.73
CA VAL A 56 -12.66 -2.99 -12.67
C VAL A 56 -13.17 -1.56 -12.70
N GLY A 57 -13.33 -0.95 -13.89
CA GLY A 57 -13.88 0.39 -14.05
C GLY A 57 -15.34 0.52 -13.57
N GLY A 58 -16.08 -0.59 -13.53
CA GLY A 58 -17.45 -0.64 -12.99
C GLY A 58 -17.54 -0.83 -11.47
N PHE A 59 -16.44 -0.99 -10.76
CA PHE A 59 -16.46 -1.07 -9.29
C PHE A 59 -16.71 0.32 -8.67
N ALA A 60 -17.33 0.35 -7.50
CA ALA A 60 -17.51 1.60 -6.75
C ALA A 60 -16.18 2.28 -6.41
N GLU A 61 -15.14 1.49 -6.14
CA GLU A 61 -13.80 1.94 -5.77
C GLU A 61 -12.69 1.19 -6.55
N PRO A 62 -12.46 1.53 -7.83
CA PRO A 62 -11.43 0.89 -8.65
C PRO A 62 -10.02 1.05 -8.05
N ARG A 63 -9.75 2.18 -7.38
CA ARG A 63 -8.50 2.46 -6.68
C ARG A 63 -8.22 1.45 -5.57
N ALA A 64 -9.21 1.12 -4.76
CA ALA A 64 -9.07 0.11 -3.70
C ALA A 64 -8.72 -1.27 -4.26
N TRP A 65 -9.26 -1.61 -5.43
CA TRP A 65 -8.92 -2.85 -6.13
C TRP A 65 -7.45 -2.88 -6.57
N VAL A 66 -6.93 -1.79 -7.13
CA VAL A 66 -5.50 -1.67 -7.51
C VAL A 66 -4.59 -1.82 -6.29
N ILE A 67 -4.88 -1.11 -5.20
CA ILE A 67 -4.11 -1.20 -3.96
C ILE A 67 -4.14 -2.63 -3.40
N ARG A 68 -5.30 -3.28 -3.39
CA ARG A 68 -5.45 -4.68 -2.98
C ARG A 68 -4.57 -5.61 -3.81
N CYS A 69 -4.57 -5.45 -5.14
CA CYS A 69 -3.74 -6.26 -6.04
C CYS A 69 -2.25 -6.09 -5.73
N ALA A 70 -1.78 -4.86 -5.57
CA ALA A 70 -0.39 -4.55 -5.27
C ALA A 70 0.05 -5.13 -3.91
N LEU A 71 -0.72 -4.91 -2.84
CA LEU A 71 -0.40 -5.42 -1.50
C LEU A 71 -0.45 -6.95 -1.43
N ASN A 72 -1.36 -7.60 -2.14
CA ASN A 72 -1.43 -9.06 -2.19
C ASN A 72 -0.27 -9.67 -3.00
N ALA A 73 0.16 -9.02 -4.08
CA ALA A 73 1.35 -9.41 -4.83
C ALA A 73 2.60 -9.33 -3.96
N HIS A 74 2.75 -8.27 -3.14
CA HIS A 74 3.82 -8.14 -2.18
C HIS A 74 3.87 -9.30 -1.16
N VAL A 75 2.72 -9.69 -0.61
CA VAL A 75 2.64 -10.83 0.33
C VAL A 75 3.07 -12.13 -0.33
N SER A 76 2.62 -12.36 -1.56
CA SER A 76 2.96 -13.57 -2.33
C SER A 76 4.45 -13.61 -2.68
N TRP A 77 5.03 -12.47 -3.05
CA TRP A 77 6.46 -12.32 -3.29
C TRP A 77 7.27 -12.60 -2.01
N TRP A 78 6.88 -12.01 -0.88
CA TRP A 78 7.56 -12.17 0.40
C TRP A 78 7.49 -13.61 0.94
N ARG A 79 6.37 -14.33 0.75
CA ARG A 79 6.26 -15.77 1.09
C ARG A 79 7.24 -16.63 0.28
N ARG A 80 7.43 -16.30 -1.00
CA ARG A 80 8.39 -17.00 -1.87
C ARG A 80 9.82 -16.71 -1.43
N HIS A 81 10.17 -15.44 -1.23
CA HIS A 81 11.51 -15.03 -0.79
C HIS A 81 11.89 -15.57 0.59
N ARG A 82 10.96 -15.64 1.54
CA ARG A 82 11.24 -16.27 2.83
C ARG A 82 11.57 -17.75 2.72
N ARG A 83 11.03 -18.47 1.77
CA ARG A 83 11.39 -19.88 1.52
C ARG A 83 12.77 -19.99 0.91
N GLU A 84 13.15 -19.05 0.04
CA GLU A 84 14.47 -19.00 -0.59
C GLU A 84 15.56 -18.54 0.39
N VAL A 85 15.26 -17.56 1.25
CA VAL A 85 16.18 -17.05 2.29
C VAL A 85 16.35 -18.03 3.44
N ALA A 86 15.36 -18.86 3.75
CA ALA A 86 15.54 -20.00 4.68
C ALA A 86 16.53 -21.05 4.15
N LEU A 87 16.92 -20.95 2.88
CA LEU A 87 17.92 -21.80 2.20
C LEU A 87 19.27 -21.08 1.95
N GLY A 88 19.43 -19.81 2.27
CA GLY A 88 20.70 -19.08 2.13
C GLY A 88 20.55 -17.56 2.14
N SER A 89 21.00 -16.99 3.21
CA SER A 89 21.49 -15.63 3.49
C SER A 89 21.06 -14.40 2.66
N HIS A 90 20.67 -13.39 3.41
CA HIS A 90 21.05 -11.98 3.46
C HIS A 90 20.29 -10.90 2.68
N ASP A 91 19.94 -9.88 3.51
CA ASP A 91 19.86 -8.44 3.27
C ASP A 91 18.99 -7.92 2.13
N THR A 92 17.77 -7.59 2.52
CA THR A 92 17.05 -6.53 1.82
C THR A 92 17.47 -5.20 2.43
N THR A 93 18.56 -4.67 1.92
CA THR A 93 18.99 -3.29 2.17
C THR A 93 17.91 -2.37 1.58
N ALA A 94 17.10 -1.77 2.44
CA ALA A 94 16.13 -0.78 2.04
C ALA A 94 16.87 0.41 1.39
N ALA A 95 16.72 0.56 0.08
CA ALA A 95 17.21 1.72 -0.63
C ALA A 95 16.57 2.97 -0.04
N THR A 96 17.40 3.90 0.40
CA THR A 96 17.03 5.16 1.00
C THR A 96 16.56 6.13 -0.09
N SER A 97 15.33 6.00 -0.56
CA SER A 97 14.70 7.02 -1.37
C SER A 97 13.97 7.97 -0.43
N GLN A 98 14.51 9.17 -0.28
CA GLN A 98 13.85 10.26 0.45
C GLN A 98 12.74 10.80 -0.44
N ASP A 99 11.49 10.63 -0.01
CA ASP A 99 10.35 11.32 -0.62
C ASP A 99 10.27 12.72 0.01
N PRO A 100 10.35 13.83 -0.77
CA PRO A 100 10.46 15.19 -0.24
C PRO A 100 9.17 15.74 0.39
N GLY A 101 8.34 14.93 0.98
CA GLY A 101 7.07 15.36 1.61
C GLY A 101 6.69 14.58 2.87
N LEU A 102 7.40 13.52 3.21
CA LEU A 102 7.11 12.72 4.40
C LEU A 102 8.15 13.02 5.50
N ASP A 103 7.67 13.19 6.73
CA ASP A 103 8.54 13.30 7.90
C ASP A 103 9.46 12.07 7.95
N THR A 104 10.78 12.31 7.86
CA THR A 104 11.80 11.27 7.81
C THR A 104 11.72 10.33 9.02
N SER A 105 11.29 10.85 10.18
CA SER A 105 11.11 10.08 11.41
C SER A 105 9.91 9.13 11.31
N LEU A 106 8.80 9.57 10.73
CA LEU A 106 7.62 8.75 10.49
C LEU A 106 7.91 7.62 9.50
N VAL A 107 8.60 7.93 8.40
CA VAL A 107 9.00 6.92 7.40
C VAL A 107 9.91 5.87 8.03
N ALA A 108 10.89 6.29 8.81
CA ALA A 108 11.78 5.37 9.52
C ALA A 108 11.02 4.49 10.54
N ALA A 109 10.07 5.06 11.28
CA ALA A 109 9.25 4.31 12.23
C ALA A 109 8.33 3.31 11.51
N LEU A 110 7.70 3.70 10.39
CA LEU A 110 6.89 2.80 9.57
C LEU A 110 7.72 1.63 9.02
N ARG A 111 8.95 1.87 8.56
CA ARG A 111 9.84 0.83 8.04
C ARG A 111 10.22 -0.22 9.09
N ARG A 112 10.26 0.14 10.38
CA ARG A 112 10.53 -0.79 11.48
C ARG A 112 9.35 -1.70 11.80
N LEU A 113 8.14 -1.35 11.39
CA LEU A 113 6.97 -2.21 11.61
C LEU A 113 7.05 -3.48 10.74
N PRO A 114 6.59 -4.62 11.26
CA PRO A 114 6.36 -5.81 10.44
C PRO A 114 5.42 -5.52 9.28
N VAL A 115 5.66 -6.16 8.12
CA VAL A 115 4.91 -5.95 6.87
C VAL A 115 3.39 -5.93 7.07
N ARG A 116 2.84 -6.89 7.81
CA ARG A 116 1.38 -6.95 8.07
C ARG A 116 0.86 -5.77 8.86
N GLN A 117 1.64 -5.25 9.79
CA GLN A 117 1.26 -4.05 10.54
C GLN A 117 1.27 -2.81 9.66
N ARG A 118 2.27 -2.67 8.75
CA ARG A 118 2.30 -1.58 7.77
C ARG A 118 1.11 -1.62 6.82
N GLN A 119 0.77 -2.81 6.30
CA GLN A 119 -0.38 -2.99 5.42
C GLN A 119 -1.70 -2.60 6.10
N VAL A 120 -1.87 -3.00 7.36
CA VAL A 120 -3.05 -2.61 8.15
C VAL A 120 -3.08 -1.09 8.37
N ILE A 121 -1.96 -0.44 8.70
CA ILE A 121 -1.87 1.02 8.82
C ILE A 121 -2.26 1.70 7.49
N ALA A 122 -1.70 1.22 6.37
CA ALA A 122 -1.99 1.80 5.05
C ALA A 122 -3.49 1.75 4.71
N LEU A 123 -4.13 0.60 4.93
CA LEU A 123 -5.55 0.43 4.60
C LEU A 123 -6.48 1.12 5.60
N ARG A 124 -6.18 1.06 6.90
CA ARG A 124 -7.03 1.60 7.95
C ARG A 124 -6.93 3.12 8.11
N LEU A 125 -5.74 3.69 7.97
CA LEU A 125 -5.50 5.12 8.26
C LEU A 125 -5.33 5.98 7.00
N LEU A 126 -4.78 5.46 5.90
CA LEU A 126 -4.60 6.25 4.68
C LEU A 126 -5.75 6.06 3.69
N LEU A 127 -6.35 4.88 3.65
CA LEU A 127 -7.49 4.59 2.78
C LEU A 127 -8.83 4.61 3.54
N ASP A 128 -8.79 4.82 4.85
CA ASP A 128 -9.95 4.89 5.77
C ASP A 128 -10.93 3.72 5.63
N LEU A 129 -10.41 2.51 5.36
CA LEU A 129 -11.24 1.32 5.27
C LEU A 129 -11.63 0.81 6.66
N ASP A 130 -12.82 0.24 6.77
CA ASP A 130 -13.24 -0.44 7.99
C ASP A 130 -12.47 -1.76 8.25
N THR A 131 -12.66 -2.34 9.44
CA THR A 131 -11.97 -3.57 9.85
C THR A 131 -12.36 -4.76 8.99
N ALA A 132 -13.63 -4.88 8.58
CA ALA A 132 -14.13 -6.01 7.81
C ALA A 132 -13.55 -5.98 6.39
N THR A 133 -13.60 -4.83 5.72
CA THR A 133 -13.02 -4.62 4.38
C THR A 133 -11.51 -4.84 4.39
N THR A 134 -10.80 -4.31 5.41
CA THR A 134 -9.35 -4.54 5.58
C THR A 134 -9.02 -6.03 5.76
N ALA A 135 -9.81 -6.74 6.57
CA ALA A 135 -9.64 -8.17 6.80
C ALA A 135 -9.82 -8.97 5.51
N GLU A 136 -10.87 -8.66 4.74
CA GLU A 136 -11.11 -9.29 3.43
C GLU A 136 -9.95 -9.01 2.46
N MET A 137 -9.51 -7.76 2.35
CA MET A 137 -8.43 -7.36 1.45
C MET A 137 -7.11 -8.07 1.76
N LEU A 138 -6.78 -8.26 3.03
CA LEU A 138 -5.52 -8.86 3.47
C LEU A 138 -5.61 -10.37 3.72
N GLY A 139 -6.80 -10.96 3.58
CA GLY A 139 -7.03 -12.40 3.81
C GLY A 139 -6.75 -12.81 5.27
N MET A 140 -7.23 -12.03 6.24
CA MET A 140 -7.09 -12.29 7.68
C MET A 140 -8.40 -12.04 8.42
N SER A 141 -8.49 -12.44 9.71
CA SER A 141 -9.67 -12.15 10.53
C SER A 141 -9.72 -10.69 10.98
N GLY A 142 -10.91 -10.16 11.27
CA GLY A 142 -11.07 -8.81 11.81
C GLY A 142 -10.34 -8.62 13.17
N SER A 143 -10.32 -9.65 14.02
CA SER A 143 -9.56 -9.63 15.27
C SER A 143 -8.05 -9.53 15.03
N THR A 144 -7.54 -10.18 13.99
CA THR A 144 -6.14 -10.06 13.56
C THR A 144 -5.83 -8.65 13.08
N VAL A 145 -6.72 -8.03 12.30
CA VAL A 145 -6.58 -6.63 11.86
C VAL A 145 -6.49 -5.70 13.08
N THR A 146 -7.43 -5.84 14.03
CA THR A 146 -7.44 -5.01 15.25
C THR A 146 -6.16 -5.19 16.07
N THR A 147 -5.67 -6.42 16.21
CA THR A 147 -4.42 -6.72 16.91
C THR A 147 -3.21 -6.08 16.20
N HIS A 148 -3.12 -6.18 14.87
CA HIS A 148 -2.04 -5.57 14.11
C HIS A 148 -2.10 -4.04 14.18
N LEU A 149 -3.28 -3.44 14.08
CA LEU A 149 -3.46 -2.01 14.21
C LEU A 149 -3.00 -1.51 15.58
N HIS A 150 -3.46 -2.16 16.64
CA HIS A 150 -3.07 -1.81 18.01
C HIS A 150 -1.54 -1.86 18.20
N ARG A 151 -0.92 -2.98 17.82
CA ARG A 151 0.55 -3.15 17.94
C ARG A 151 1.31 -2.11 17.12
N ALA A 152 0.86 -1.82 15.91
CA ALA A 152 1.46 -0.80 15.06
C ALA A 152 1.37 0.59 15.70
N CYS A 153 0.20 0.99 16.22
CA CYS A 153 0.00 2.27 16.89
C CYS A 153 0.88 2.40 18.15
N VAL A 154 1.01 1.33 18.95
CA VAL A 154 1.89 1.32 20.13
C VAL A 154 3.36 1.51 19.72
N ALA A 155 3.82 0.79 18.70
CA ALA A 155 5.19 0.91 18.20
C ALA A 155 5.48 2.32 17.64
N LEU A 156 4.56 2.87 16.82
CA LEU A 156 4.71 4.20 16.26
C LEU A 156 4.75 5.29 17.33
N ARG A 157 3.90 5.21 18.36
CA ARG A 157 3.90 6.17 19.48
C ARG A 157 5.23 6.15 20.27
N ARG A 158 5.86 5.00 20.36
CA ARG A 158 7.17 4.87 21.02
C ARG A 158 8.30 5.45 20.16
N ASP A 159 8.25 5.21 18.85
CA ASP A 159 9.33 5.54 17.94
C ASP A 159 9.23 6.97 17.37
N ILE A 160 8.06 7.59 17.45
CA ILE A 160 7.85 8.99 17.06
C ILE A 160 7.65 9.78 18.35
N PRO A 161 8.64 10.58 18.77
CA PRO A 161 8.46 11.47 19.94
C PRO A 161 7.27 12.40 19.63
N ALA A 162 6.39 12.58 20.63
CA ALA A 162 5.30 13.54 20.54
C ALA A 162 5.87 14.88 20.07
N ARG A 163 5.38 15.37 18.94
CA ARG A 163 5.71 16.72 18.48
C ARG A 163 5.19 17.65 19.55
N ASN A 164 6.11 18.17 20.39
CA ASN A 164 5.77 19.10 21.45
C ASN A 164 5.06 20.30 20.81
N ASP A 165 3.89 20.64 21.34
CA ASP A 165 3.10 21.85 21.06
C ASP A 165 3.84 23.16 21.44
N GLN A 166 5.15 23.22 21.25
CA GLN A 166 5.95 24.41 21.61
C GLN A 166 6.01 25.49 20.52
N GLU A 167 5.32 25.31 19.38
CA GLU A 167 5.24 26.36 18.35
C GLU A 167 3.90 27.14 18.34
N ARG A 168 3.09 27.05 19.38
CA ARG A 168 1.84 27.86 19.50
C ARG A 168 1.88 29.00 20.48
N VAL A 169 3.06 29.42 20.93
CA VAL A 169 3.20 30.64 21.75
C VAL A 169 4.41 31.44 21.25
N GLN A 170 4.21 32.17 20.17
CA GLN A 170 4.85 33.46 19.91
C GLN A 170 3.99 34.27 18.93
#